data_77d2335a506cbef9297f466cad4e63d7
#
_entry.id   77d2335a506cbef9297f466cad4e63d7
#
_cell.length_a   1.000
_cell.length_b   1.000
_cell.length_c   1.000
_cell.angle_alpha   90.00
_cell.angle_beta   90.00
_cell.angle_gamma   90.00
#
_symmetry.space_group_name_H-M   'P 1'
#
loop_
_entity.id
_entity.type
_entity.pdbx_description
1 polymer ?
#
loop_
_entity_poly.entity_id
_entity_poly.type
_entity_poly.pdbx_seq_one_letter_code
_entity_poly.pdbx_strand_id
1 'polypeptide(L)'
;SGTPTMGGITFIISIILVCFICFGENHSLGLVALMIIFAYGLVGFLDDFIKFKFKRNLGLRAYQKIIFQLVVAVFVGIFVYKNQNIGSVLIVPFTNKTIDIGWWIVPLVAFIYIATTNSVNLTDGLDGLASSTTLFYLLSFISICLILLNSAFASFGEVQLAEYKNMILLAMVSPGAILSFLIFNCFPAKVFMGDTGSLALGSLVATVSVFTRMSLYIPILGI
;
A
#
# COMPACT_ATOMS: atom_id res chain seq x y z
N SER A 1 13.17 -2.48 -27.21
CA SER A 1 11.77 -2.90 -26.99
C SER A 1 10.92 -1.64 -26.84
N GLY A 2 9.83 -1.52 -27.62
CA GLY A 2 8.95 -0.36 -27.62
C GLY A 2 7.76 -0.50 -26.65
N THR A 3 7.88 -1.32 -25.60
CA THR A 3 6.79 -1.52 -24.62
C THR A 3 6.64 -0.26 -23.77
N PRO A 4 5.44 0.36 -23.72
CA PRO A 4 5.20 1.55 -22.93
C PRO A 4 5.36 1.25 -21.42
N THR A 5 5.86 2.23 -20.69
CA THR A 5 6.05 2.22 -19.25
C THR A 5 5.05 3.13 -18.55
N MET A 6 5.07 3.22 -17.22
CA MET A 6 4.17 4.03 -16.39
C MET A 6 2.70 3.58 -16.40
N GLY A 7 2.43 2.31 -16.73
CA GLY A 7 1.08 1.76 -16.65
C GLY A 7 0.46 1.80 -15.25
N GLY A 8 1.28 1.96 -14.22
CA GLY A 8 0.84 2.14 -12.83
C GLY A 8 -0.13 3.30 -12.61
N ILE A 9 -0.05 4.35 -13.43
CA ILE A 9 -0.96 5.51 -13.34
C ILE A 9 -2.42 5.08 -13.50
N THR A 10 -2.71 4.12 -14.38
CA THR A 10 -4.08 3.70 -14.70
C THR A 10 -4.78 3.08 -13.48
N PHE A 11 -4.15 2.14 -12.81
CA PHE A 11 -4.78 1.50 -11.66
C PHE A 11 -4.76 2.40 -10.41
N ILE A 12 -3.76 3.27 -10.23
CA ILE A 12 -3.74 4.25 -9.14
C ILE A 12 -4.94 5.18 -9.24
N ILE A 13 -5.18 5.77 -10.42
CA ILE A 13 -6.35 6.64 -10.67
C ILE A 13 -7.65 5.87 -10.44
N SER A 14 -7.75 4.63 -10.94
CA SER A 14 -8.93 3.79 -10.76
C SER A 14 -9.22 3.51 -9.29
N ILE A 15 -8.21 3.14 -8.50
CA ILE A 15 -8.35 2.91 -7.05
C ILE A 15 -8.83 4.18 -6.36
N ILE A 16 -8.19 5.32 -6.62
CA ILE A 16 -8.54 6.60 -6.00
C ILE A 16 -9.98 6.99 -6.31
N LEU A 17 -10.39 6.95 -7.57
CA LEU A 17 -11.74 7.34 -8.00
C LEU A 17 -12.81 6.43 -7.40
N VAL A 18 -12.63 5.12 -7.48
CA VAL A 18 -13.61 4.16 -6.96
C VAL A 18 -13.71 4.26 -5.44
N CYS A 19 -12.58 4.32 -4.73
CA CYS A 19 -12.59 4.46 -3.28
C CYS A 19 -13.22 5.78 -2.84
N PHE A 20 -12.92 6.89 -3.52
CA PHE A 20 -13.50 8.20 -3.20
C PHE A 20 -15.04 8.20 -3.32
N ILE A 21 -15.59 7.44 -4.28
CA ILE A 21 -17.05 7.30 -4.46
C ILE A 21 -17.65 6.33 -3.44
N CYS A 22 -16.93 5.25 -3.10
CA CYS A 22 -17.47 4.14 -2.32
C CYS A 22 -17.21 4.25 -0.81
N PHE A 23 -16.34 5.15 -0.35
CA PHE A 23 -16.09 5.32 1.08
C PHE A 23 -17.38 5.75 1.80
N GLY A 24 -17.69 5.05 2.90
CA GLY A 24 -18.79 5.36 3.78
C GLY A 24 -18.51 6.54 4.71
N GLU A 25 -19.34 6.68 5.74
CA GLU A 25 -19.13 7.66 6.79
C GLU A 25 -17.79 7.45 7.52
N ASN A 26 -17.27 8.52 8.16
CA ASN A 26 -15.99 8.50 8.88
C ASN A 26 -14.83 7.96 8.02
N HIS A 27 -14.61 8.57 6.87
CA HIS A 27 -13.62 8.13 5.87
C HIS A 27 -12.28 8.88 5.96
N SER A 28 -11.97 9.51 7.09
CA SER A 28 -10.75 10.31 7.24
C SER A 28 -9.48 9.48 7.04
N LEU A 29 -9.41 8.27 7.59
CA LEU A 29 -8.30 7.34 7.36
C LEU A 29 -8.24 6.89 5.90
N GLY A 30 -9.39 6.67 5.26
CA GLY A 30 -9.47 6.32 3.85
C GLY A 30 -8.84 7.38 2.96
N LEU A 31 -9.18 8.65 3.18
CA LEU A 31 -8.59 9.76 2.43
C LEU A 31 -7.08 9.88 2.66
N VAL A 32 -6.63 9.74 3.90
CA VAL A 32 -5.19 9.74 4.21
C VAL A 32 -4.49 8.57 3.53
N ALA A 33 -5.10 7.38 3.50
CA ALA A 33 -4.57 6.22 2.80
C ALA A 33 -4.39 6.49 1.30
N LEU A 34 -5.40 7.07 0.63
CA LEU A 34 -5.31 7.45 -0.78
C LEU A 34 -4.22 8.50 -1.02
N MET A 35 -4.08 9.49 -0.13
CA MET A 35 -3.01 10.49 -0.23
C MET A 35 -1.62 9.86 -0.11
N ILE A 36 -1.44 8.86 0.76
CA ILE A 36 -0.17 8.14 0.91
C ILE A 36 0.16 7.36 -0.36
N ILE A 37 -0.80 6.59 -0.90
CA ILE A 37 -0.63 5.83 -2.14
C ILE A 37 -0.26 6.78 -3.30
N PHE A 38 -0.95 7.91 -3.39
CA PHE A 38 -0.66 8.93 -4.38
C PHE A 38 0.74 9.53 -4.20
N ALA A 39 1.17 9.83 -2.96
CA ALA A 39 2.49 10.38 -2.67
C ALA A 39 3.62 9.42 -3.08
N TYR A 40 3.50 8.12 -2.78
CA TYR A 40 4.46 7.12 -3.23
C TYR A 40 4.42 6.92 -4.75
N GLY A 41 3.23 6.96 -5.35
CA GLY A 41 3.07 6.99 -6.81
C GLY A 41 3.77 8.19 -7.45
N LEU A 42 3.71 9.38 -6.84
CA LEU A 42 4.43 10.57 -7.29
C LEU A 42 5.95 10.40 -7.20
N VAL A 43 6.47 9.80 -6.12
CA VAL A 43 7.92 9.51 -6.01
C VAL A 43 8.35 8.62 -7.16
N GLY A 44 7.59 7.55 -7.46
CA GLY A 44 7.85 6.68 -8.59
C GLY A 44 7.70 7.37 -9.94
N PHE A 45 6.68 8.21 -10.08
CA PHE A 45 6.46 9.01 -11.30
C PHE A 45 7.63 9.96 -11.59
N LEU A 46 8.17 10.60 -10.58
CA LEU A 46 9.35 11.46 -10.74
C LEU A 46 10.55 10.66 -11.25
N ASP A 47 10.76 9.45 -10.72
CA ASP A 47 11.83 8.56 -11.17
C ASP A 47 11.64 8.17 -12.65
N ASP A 48 10.46 7.67 -13.00
CA ASP A 48 10.11 7.26 -14.36
C ASP A 48 10.16 8.44 -15.35
N PHE A 49 9.68 9.62 -14.94
CA PHE A 49 9.69 10.82 -15.75
C PHE A 49 11.12 11.31 -16.05
N ILE A 50 12.02 11.22 -15.07
CA ILE A 50 13.44 11.57 -15.26
C ILE A 50 14.08 10.61 -16.27
N LYS A 51 13.83 9.30 -16.13
CA LYS A 51 14.30 8.29 -17.10
C LYS A 51 13.82 8.61 -18.52
N PHE A 52 12.54 8.94 -18.67
CA PHE A 52 11.93 9.26 -19.96
C PHE A 52 12.49 10.55 -20.57
N LYS A 53 12.50 11.65 -19.79
CA LYS A 53 12.92 12.98 -20.25
C LYS A 53 14.39 13.02 -20.69
N PHE A 54 15.26 12.37 -19.93
CA PHE A 54 16.70 12.39 -20.23
C PHE A 54 17.17 11.21 -21.06
N LYS A 55 16.26 10.32 -21.50
CA LYS A 55 16.58 9.10 -22.26
C LYS A 55 17.71 8.29 -21.65
N ARG A 56 17.73 8.19 -20.32
CA ARG A 56 18.73 7.48 -19.52
C ARG A 56 18.07 6.30 -18.81
N ASN A 57 18.84 5.23 -18.58
CA ASN A 57 18.36 4.10 -17.78
C ASN A 57 18.35 4.40 -16.25
N LEU A 58 18.98 5.49 -15.84
CA LEU A 58 19.06 5.93 -14.44
C LEU A 58 18.10 7.10 -14.22
N GLY A 59 17.11 6.91 -13.34
CA GLY A 59 16.22 7.95 -12.83
C GLY A 59 16.83 8.72 -11.67
N LEU A 60 16.12 8.79 -10.55
CA LEU A 60 16.64 9.32 -9.29
C LEU A 60 17.80 8.42 -8.79
N ARG A 61 18.78 9.02 -8.15
CA ARG A 61 19.80 8.24 -7.44
C ARG A 61 19.14 7.45 -6.31
N ALA A 62 19.60 6.22 -6.04
CA ALA A 62 18.99 5.33 -5.04
C ALA A 62 18.78 6.02 -3.67
N TYR A 63 19.75 6.80 -3.20
CA TYR A 63 19.64 7.52 -1.94
C TYR A 63 18.56 8.61 -1.97
N GLN A 64 18.35 9.30 -3.11
CA GLN A 64 17.30 10.32 -3.27
C GLN A 64 15.92 9.68 -3.19
N LYS A 65 15.72 8.55 -3.87
CA LYS A 65 14.49 7.78 -3.84
C LYS A 65 14.16 7.34 -2.40
N ILE A 66 15.16 6.80 -1.68
CA ILE A 66 14.98 6.37 -0.28
C ILE A 66 14.68 7.56 0.63
N ILE A 67 15.32 8.72 0.44
CA ILE A 67 15.05 9.91 1.26
C ILE A 67 13.59 10.35 1.08
N PHE A 68 13.08 10.46 -0.16
CA PHE A 68 11.68 10.84 -0.39
C PHE A 68 10.70 9.83 0.24
N GLN A 69 10.95 8.54 0.08
CA GLN A 69 10.14 7.50 0.71
C GLN A 69 10.19 7.60 2.24
N LEU A 70 11.36 7.82 2.83
CA LEU A 70 11.56 7.92 4.27
C LEU A 70 10.84 9.13 4.86
N VAL A 71 10.89 10.27 4.19
CA VAL A 71 10.17 11.48 4.63
C VAL A 71 8.68 11.18 4.73
N VAL A 72 8.07 10.62 3.68
CA VAL A 72 6.65 10.24 3.72
C VAL A 72 6.40 9.21 4.83
N ALA A 73 7.22 8.18 4.93
CA ALA A 73 7.07 7.10 5.92
C ALA A 73 7.12 7.61 7.38
N VAL A 74 8.03 8.53 7.69
CA VAL A 74 8.12 9.14 9.03
C VAL A 74 6.88 9.99 9.34
N PHE A 75 6.41 10.79 8.37
CA PHE A 75 5.15 11.52 8.56
C PHE A 75 3.98 10.59 8.83
N VAL A 76 3.87 9.48 8.10
CA VAL A 76 2.84 8.45 8.33
C VAL A 76 3.01 7.83 9.72
N GLY A 77 4.23 7.50 10.13
CA GLY A 77 4.49 6.95 11.47
C GLY A 77 4.05 7.88 12.60
N ILE A 78 4.34 9.19 12.48
CA ILE A 78 3.89 10.19 13.45
C ILE A 78 2.36 10.34 13.43
N PHE A 79 1.75 10.32 12.24
CA PHE A 79 0.30 10.34 12.09
C PHE A 79 -0.34 9.14 12.78
N VAL A 80 0.16 7.92 12.53
CA VAL A 80 -0.32 6.69 13.17
C VAL A 80 -0.22 6.77 14.68
N TYR A 81 0.93 7.19 15.21
CA TYR A 81 1.15 7.34 16.65
C TYR A 81 0.16 8.29 17.33
N LYS A 82 -0.16 9.42 16.66
CA LYS A 82 -1.08 10.44 17.20
C LYS A 82 -2.56 10.13 16.94
N ASN A 83 -2.87 9.24 16.02
CA ASN A 83 -4.25 8.94 15.66
C ASN A 83 -4.89 8.01 16.68
N GLN A 84 -6.01 8.43 17.28
CA GLN A 84 -6.72 7.67 18.31
C GLN A 84 -7.32 6.36 17.79
N ASN A 85 -7.67 6.30 16.51
CA ASN A 85 -8.27 5.10 15.90
C ASN A 85 -7.23 4.03 15.55
N ILE A 86 -5.96 4.40 15.35
CA ILE A 86 -4.86 3.46 15.03
C ILE A 86 -3.97 3.27 16.26
N GLY A 87 -3.23 4.32 16.65
CA GLY A 87 -2.32 4.32 17.80
C GLY A 87 -1.11 3.40 17.61
N SER A 88 -0.53 3.00 18.73
CA SER A 88 0.68 2.16 18.81
C SER A 88 0.41 0.69 19.06
N VAL A 89 -0.86 0.27 18.98
CA VAL A 89 -1.28 -1.10 19.26
C VAL A 89 -1.18 -1.97 18.00
N LEU A 90 -0.57 -3.14 18.13
CA LEU A 90 -0.46 -4.14 17.06
C LEU A 90 -1.27 -5.38 17.42
N ILE A 91 -1.96 -5.95 16.44
CA ILE A 91 -2.66 -7.24 16.57
C ILE A 91 -1.65 -8.36 16.34
N VAL A 92 -1.55 -9.28 17.29
CA VAL A 92 -0.65 -10.43 17.19
C VAL A 92 -1.32 -11.52 16.34
N PRO A 93 -0.66 -11.98 15.27
CA PRO A 93 -1.21 -13.01 14.39
C PRO A 93 -1.61 -14.28 15.16
N PHE A 94 -2.73 -14.88 14.70
CA PHE A 94 -3.27 -16.15 15.23
C PHE A 94 -3.62 -16.14 16.73
N THR A 95 -3.68 -14.96 17.34
CA THR A 95 -4.07 -14.81 18.74
C THR A 95 -5.09 -13.67 18.90
N ASN A 96 -5.84 -13.66 20.01
CA ASN A 96 -6.70 -12.52 20.35
C ASN A 96 -5.95 -11.47 21.20
N LYS A 97 -4.61 -11.44 21.11
CA LYS A 97 -3.78 -10.52 21.89
C LYS A 97 -3.35 -9.33 21.06
N THR A 98 -3.17 -8.22 21.75
CA THR A 98 -2.59 -7.00 21.18
C THR A 98 -1.34 -6.62 21.98
N ILE A 99 -0.39 -5.98 21.32
CA ILE A 99 0.83 -5.45 21.94
C ILE A 99 0.88 -3.95 21.67
N ASP A 100 1.00 -3.17 22.73
CA ASP A 100 1.27 -1.73 22.61
C ASP A 100 2.78 -1.49 22.66
N ILE A 101 3.33 -0.94 21.58
CA ILE A 101 4.76 -0.64 21.43
C ILE A 101 5.09 0.84 21.62
N GLY A 102 4.08 1.64 21.96
CA GLY A 102 4.25 3.07 22.21
C GLY A 102 4.92 3.80 21.04
N TRP A 103 5.88 4.68 21.36
CA TRP A 103 6.58 5.48 20.34
C TRP A 103 7.35 4.65 19.29
N TRP A 104 7.70 3.40 19.61
CA TRP A 104 8.38 2.50 18.67
C TRP A 104 7.57 2.20 17.41
N ILE A 105 6.27 2.53 17.38
CA ILE A 105 5.44 2.44 16.18
C ILE A 105 5.98 3.33 15.06
N VAL A 106 6.57 4.49 15.36
CA VAL A 106 7.07 5.43 14.34
C VAL A 106 8.20 4.83 13.52
N PRO A 107 9.33 4.37 14.11
CA PRO A 107 10.38 3.72 13.34
C PRO A 107 9.92 2.39 12.70
N LEU A 108 9.01 1.64 13.34
CA LEU A 108 8.46 0.42 12.75
C LEU A 108 7.66 0.73 11.46
N VAL A 109 6.77 1.71 11.50
CA VAL A 109 5.99 2.14 10.31
C VAL A 109 6.95 2.63 9.21
N ALA A 110 7.94 3.43 9.55
CA ALA A 110 8.94 3.89 8.58
C ALA A 110 9.67 2.70 7.92
N PHE A 111 10.08 1.71 8.71
CA PHE A 111 10.70 0.49 8.20
C PHE A 111 9.75 -0.31 7.30
N ILE A 112 8.49 -0.50 7.70
CA ILE A 112 7.47 -1.21 6.91
C ILE A 112 7.30 -0.58 5.53
N TYR A 113 7.10 0.74 5.47
CA TYR A 113 6.92 1.43 4.19
C TYR A 113 8.14 1.30 3.29
N ILE A 114 9.34 1.50 3.82
CA ILE A 114 10.58 1.33 3.04
C ILE A 114 10.72 -0.13 2.56
N ALA A 115 10.49 -1.10 3.45
CA ALA A 115 10.62 -2.51 3.11
C ALA A 115 9.61 -2.91 2.02
N THR A 116 8.32 -2.65 2.21
CA THR A 116 7.27 -3.07 1.27
C THR A 116 7.38 -2.37 -0.08
N THR A 117 7.60 -1.05 -0.10
CA THR A 117 7.68 -0.31 -1.36
C THR A 117 8.87 -0.75 -2.20
N ASN A 118 10.04 -0.97 -1.58
CA ASN A 118 11.20 -1.44 -2.31
C ASN A 118 11.12 -2.93 -2.65
N SER A 119 10.49 -3.77 -1.82
CA SER A 119 10.26 -5.19 -2.16
C SER A 119 9.36 -5.33 -3.39
N VAL A 120 8.22 -4.62 -3.44
CA VAL A 120 7.34 -4.65 -4.61
C VAL A 120 8.05 -4.07 -5.85
N ASN A 121 8.83 -3.01 -5.68
CA ASN A 121 9.60 -2.43 -6.79
C ASN A 121 10.69 -3.39 -7.32
N LEU A 122 11.35 -4.16 -6.46
CA LEU A 122 12.29 -5.19 -6.88
C LEU A 122 11.58 -6.38 -7.56
N THR A 123 10.36 -6.69 -7.14
CA THR A 123 9.54 -7.76 -7.73
C THR A 123 9.04 -7.40 -9.12
N ASP A 124 8.94 -6.11 -9.46
CA ASP A 124 8.53 -5.61 -10.79
C ASP A 124 9.61 -5.79 -11.88
N GLY A 125 10.50 -6.74 -11.71
CA GLY A 125 11.52 -7.12 -12.70
C GLY A 125 11.06 -8.17 -13.72
N LEU A 126 9.90 -8.80 -13.53
CA LEU A 126 9.34 -9.82 -14.42
C LEU A 126 7.86 -9.50 -14.71
N ASP A 127 7.45 -9.80 -15.96
CA ASP A 127 6.10 -9.55 -16.47
C ASP A 127 5.03 -10.14 -15.54
N GLY A 128 4.15 -9.29 -15.00
CA GLY A 128 3.04 -9.67 -14.15
C GLY A 128 3.38 -10.09 -12.72
N LEU A 129 4.65 -10.21 -12.34
CA LEU A 129 5.02 -10.77 -11.03
C LEU A 129 4.59 -9.85 -9.89
N ALA A 130 4.93 -8.56 -9.92
CA ALA A 130 4.56 -7.61 -8.87
C ALA A 130 3.04 -7.46 -8.75
N SER A 131 2.33 -7.43 -9.87
CA SER A 131 0.86 -7.37 -9.89
C SER A 131 0.24 -8.62 -9.26
N SER A 132 0.73 -9.81 -9.62
CA SER A 132 0.22 -11.08 -9.12
C SER A 132 0.48 -11.26 -7.62
N THR A 133 1.69 -11.01 -7.16
CA THR A 133 2.05 -11.14 -5.73
C THR A 133 1.25 -10.19 -4.86
N THR A 134 1.12 -8.93 -5.28
CA THR A 134 0.29 -7.94 -4.56
C THR A 134 -1.18 -8.34 -4.56
N LEU A 135 -1.70 -8.89 -5.66
CA LEU A 135 -3.06 -9.39 -5.74
C LEU A 135 -3.31 -10.50 -4.71
N PHE A 136 -2.44 -11.52 -4.66
CA PHE A 136 -2.58 -12.62 -3.70
C PHE A 136 -2.43 -12.14 -2.25
N TYR A 137 -1.54 -11.19 -2.01
CA TYR A 137 -1.44 -10.54 -0.70
C TYR A 137 -2.76 -9.91 -0.27
N LEU A 138 -3.36 -9.07 -1.12
CA LEU A 138 -4.60 -8.37 -0.81
C LEU A 138 -5.78 -9.35 -0.61
N LEU A 139 -5.90 -10.39 -1.42
CA LEU A 139 -6.93 -11.41 -1.25
C LEU A 139 -6.80 -12.15 0.09
N SER A 140 -5.57 -12.51 0.46
CA SER A 140 -5.29 -13.13 1.76
C SER A 140 -5.56 -12.17 2.91
N PHE A 141 -5.15 -10.91 2.78
CA PHE A 141 -5.39 -9.86 3.76
C PHE A 141 -6.89 -9.63 4.00
N ILE A 142 -7.69 -9.51 2.93
CA ILE A 142 -9.16 -9.37 3.00
C ILE A 142 -9.76 -10.55 3.75
N SER A 143 -9.34 -11.78 3.42
CA SER A 143 -9.84 -12.99 4.09
C SER A 143 -9.60 -12.96 5.60
N ILE A 144 -8.41 -12.53 6.02
CA ILE A 144 -8.08 -12.37 7.44
C ILE A 144 -8.91 -11.24 8.07
N CYS A 145 -9.04 -10.09 7.41
CA CYS A 145 -9.86 -8.99 7.91
C CYS A 145 -11.32 -9.42 8.14
N LEU A 146 -11.91 -10.18 7.23
CA LEU A 146 -13.30 -10.68 7.37
C LEU A 146 -13.44 -11.63 8.57
N ILE A 147 -12.45 -12.46 8.84
CA ILE A 147 -12.44 -13.32 10.04
C ILE A 147 -12.34 -12.46 11.31
N LEU A 148 -11.46 -11.45 11.32
CA LEU A 148 -11.23 -10.58 12.47
C LEU A 148 -12.39 -9.61 12.75
N LEU A 149 -13.24 -9.29 11.76
CA LEU A 149 -14.43 -8.45 11.97
C LEU A 149 -15.35 -8.99 13.08
N ASN A 150 -15.46 -10.29 13.21
CA ASN A 150 -16.31 -10.94 14.21
C ASN A 150 -15.59 -11.23 15.54
N SER A 151 -14.30 -10.94 15.65
CA SER A 151 -13.50 -11.21 16.86
C SER A 151 -12.79 -9.97 17.38
N ALA A 152 -11.60 -9.67 16.87
CA ALA A 152 -10.77 -8.58 17.36
C ALA A 152 -11.38 -7.19 17.13
N PHE A 153 -12.13 -7.01 16.03
CA PHE A 153 -12.77 -5.72 15.71
C PHE A 153 -14.15 -5.53 16.38
N ALA A 154 -14.72 -6.57 16.96
CA ALA A 154 -16.01 -6.48 17.66
C ALA A 154 -15.97 -5.56 18.89
N SER A 155 -14.79 -5.30 19.43
CA SER A 155 -14.58 -4.40 20.59
C SER A 155 -14.40 -2.93 20.20
N PHE A 156 -14.38 -2.61 18.90
CA PHE A 156 -14.15 -1.24 18.43
C PHE A 156 -15.42 -0.39 18.56
N GLY A 157 -15.24 0.90 18.87
CA GLY A 157 -16.31 1.88 18.80
C GLY A 157 -16.80 2.09 17.35
N GLU A 158 -18.01 2.63 17.20
CA GLU A 158 -18.65 2.81 15.88
C GLU A 158 -17.77 3.57 14.88
N VAL A 159 -17.15 4.68 15.29
CA VAL A 159 -16.26 5.49 14.44
C VAL A 159 -15.04 4.67 13.99
N GLN A 160 -14.40 3.98 14.91
CA GLN A 160 -13.24 3.16 14.62
C GLN A 160 -13.59 2.02 13.67
N LEU A 161 -14.73 1.36 13.88
CA LEU A 161 -15.20 0.29 13.01
C LEU A 161 -15.51 0.79 11.59
N ALA A 162 -16.11 2.00 11.47
CA ALA A 162 -16.38 2.61 10.17
C ALA A 162 -15.07 2.89 9.40
N GLU A 163 -14.06 3.46 10.07
CA GLU A 163 -12.74 3.70 9.47
C GLU A 163 -12.08 2.38 9.01
N TYR A 164 -12.17 1.32 9.81
CA TYR A 164 -11.64 -0.01 9.43
C TYR A 164 -12.37 -0.61 8.23
N LYS A 165 -13.70 -0.46 8.16
CA LYS A 165 -14.48 -0.88 6.98
C LYS A 165 -14.03 -0.16 5.72
N ASN A 166 -13.71 1.12 5.80
CA ASN A 166 -13.14 1.87 4.67
C ASN A 166 -11.75 1.36 4.26
N MET A 167 -10.91 0.90 5.21
CA MET A 167 -9.64 0.27 4.87
C MET A 167 -9.84 -1.10 4.20
N ILE A 168 -10.79 -1.89 4.67
CA ILE A 168 -11.13 -3.16 4.04
C ILE A 168 -11.69 -2.91 2.62
N LEU A 169 -12.51 -1.89 2.45
CA LEU A 169 -13.03 -1.49 1.13
C LEU A 169 -11.89 -1.09 0.18
N LEU A 170 -10.92 -0.31 0.64
CA LEU A 170 -9.71 0.01 -0.13
C LEU A 170 -8.99 -1.27 -0.58
N ALA A 171 -8.81 -2.23 0.36
CA ALA A 171 -8.21 -3.52 0.05
C ALA A 171 -9.04 -4.34 -0.94
N MET A 172 -10.38 -4.24 -0.93
CA MET A 172 -11.29 -4.95 -1.84
C MET A 172 -11.35 -4.35 -3.25
N VAL A 173 -11.27 -3.03 -3.36
CA VAL A 173 -11.29 -2.32 -4.65
C VAL A 173 -9.99 -2.54 -5.43
N SER A 174 -8.87 -2.55 -4.71
CA SER A 174 -7.55 -2.62 -5.31
C SER A 174 -7.30 -3.86 -6.19
N PRO A 175 -7.71 -5.09 -5.81
CA PRO A 175 -7.61 -6.27 -6.65
C PRO A 175 -8.28 -6.13 -8.02
N GLY A 176 -9.44 -5.47 -8.11
CA GLY A 176 -10.13 -5.23 -9.37
C GLY A 176 -9.30 -4.38 -10.33
N ALA A 177 -8.71 -3.29 -9.83
CA ALA A 177 -7.85 -2.41 -10.61
C ALA A 177 -6.54 -3.11 -11.01
N ILE A 178 -5.93 -3.89 -10.10
CA ILE A 178 -4.71 -4.66 -10.37
C ILE A 178 -4.97 -5.76 -11.40
N LEU A 179 -6.09 -6.50 -11.30
CA LEU A 179 -6.48 -7.53 -12.27
C LEU A 179 -6.65 -6.94 -13.66
N SER A 180 -7.32 -5.79 -13.77
CA SER A 180 -7.49 -5.10 -15.06
C SER A 180 -6.15 -4.74 -15.69
N PHE A 181 -5.19 -4.26 -14.88
CA PHE A 181 -3.83 -3.97 -15.33
C PHE A 181 -3.07 -5.25 -15.70
N LEU A 182 -3.21 -6.31 -14.91
CA LEU A 182 -2.51 -7.59 -15.09
C LEU A 182 -2.79 -8.21 -16.46
N ILE A 183 -3.99 -8.04 -17.03
CA ILE A 183 -4.35 -8.53 -18.39
C ILE A 183 -3.37 -7.98 -19.44
N PHE A 184 -2.86 -6.76 -19.27
CA PHE A 184 -1.90 -6.13 -20.17
C PHE A 184 -0.45 -6.32 -19.73
N ASN A 185 -0.21 -6.66 -18.47
CA ASN A 185 1.12 -6.82 -17.87
C ASN A 185 1.59 -8.29 -17.82
N CYS A 186 0.69 -9.27 -18.05
CA CYS A 186 1.08 -10.69 -18.17
C CYS A 186 2.02 -10.90 -19.37
N PHE A 187 2.87 -11.91 -19.25
CA PHE A 187 3.82 -12.29 -20.30
C PHE A 187 3.10 -12.72 -21.61
N PRO A 188 3.51 -12.20 -22.78
CA PRO A 188 4.44 -11.08 -22.98
C PRO A 188 3.79 -9.73 -22.67
N ALA A 189 4.39 -8.96 -21.79
CA ALA A 189 3.81 -7.69 -21.32
C ALA A 189 3.65 -6.67 -22.44
N LYS A 190 2.45 -6.10 -22.55
CA LYS A 190 2.13 -4.99 -23.46
C LYS A 190 2.36 -3.62 -22.83
N VAL A 191 2.36 -3.56 -21.48
CA VAL A 191 2.58 -2.35 -20.69
C VAL A 191 3.35 -2.71 -19.43
N PHE A 192 4.38 -1.96 -19.10
CA PHE A 192 5.11 -2.10 -17.83
C PHE A 192 4.53 -1.16 -16.76
N MET A 193 4.55 -1.62 -15.52
CA MET A 193 4.03 -0.88 -14.37
C MET A 193 4.83 0.39 -14.10
N GLY A 194 6.15 0.28 -14.12
CA GLY A 194 7.10 1.33 -13.77
C GLY A 194 7.21 1.54 -12.26
N ASP A 195 8.18 2.38 -11.87
CA ASP A 195 8.39 2.75 -10.48
C ASP A 195 7.17 3.48 -9.89
N THR A 196 6.42 4.18 -10.74
CA THR A 196 5.13 4.80 -10.39
C THR A 196 4.17 3.80 -9.77
N GLY A 197 3.96 2.67 -10.44
CA GLY A 197 3.00 1.67 -10.00
C GLY A 197 3.52 0.81 -8.85
N SER A 198 4.76 0.35 -8.93
CA SER A 198 5.33 -0.56 -7.94
C SER A 198 5.48 0.08 -6.56
N LEU A 199 5.91 1.36 -6.49
CA LEU A 199 5.95 2.08 -5.21
C LEU A 199 4.55 2.34 -4.64
N ALA A 200 3.58 2.65 -5.50
CA ALA A 200 2.19 2.81 -5.08
C ALA A 200 1.61 1.51 -4.53
N LEU A 201 1.84 0.36 -5.17
CA LEU A 201 1.38 -0.94 -4.68
C LEU A 201 2.04 -1.33 -3.36
N GLY A 202 3.34 -1.13 -3.23
CA GLY A 202 4.03 -1.39 -1.96
C GLY A 202 3.51 -0.50 -0.82
N SER A 203 3.22 0.78 -1.11
CA SER A 203 2.60 1.68 -0.13
C SER A 203 1.16 1.30 0.20
N LEU A 204 0.38 0.78 -0.76
CA LEU A 204 -0.96 0.25 -0.53
C LEU A 204 -0.91 -0.91 0.48
N VAL A 205 -0.02 -1.89 0.26
CA VAL A 205 0.20 -3.02 1.17
C VAL A 205 0.56 -2.54 2.57
N ALA A 206 1.52 -1.61 2.68
CA ALA A 206 1.90 -1.02 3.96
C ALA A 206 0.72 -0.32 4.63
N THR A 207 -0.01 0.52 3.88
CA THR A 207 -1.09 1.35 4.42
C THR A 207 -2.24 0.51 4.97
N VAL A 208 -2.74 -0.47 4.19
CA VAL A 208 -3.84 -1.31 4.66
C VAL A 208 -3.44 -2.09 5.91
N SER A 209 -2.20 -2.58 5.99
CA SER A 209 -1.72 -3.35 7.14
C SER A 209 -1.47 -2.51 8.37
N VAL A 210 -0.88 -1.33 8.20
CA VAL A 210 -0.56 -0.42 9.32
C VAL A 210 -1.85 0.19 9.89
N PHE A 211 -2.76 0.68 9.03
CA PHE A 211 -3.97 1.36 9.47
C PHE A 211 -4.99 0.39 10.10
N THR A 212 -4.90 -0.89 9.79
CA THR A 212 -5.70 -1.93 10.46
C THR A 212 -5.01 -2.56 11.66
N ARG A 213 -3.85 -2.04 12.11
CA ARG A 213 -3.02 -2.60 13.20
C ARG A 213 -2.47 -4.01 12.91
N MET A 214 -2.51 -4.45 11.64
CA MET A 214 -2.13 -5.79 11.21
C MET A 214 -0.72 -5.84 10.60
N SER A 215 0.17 -4.96 11.02
CA SER A 215 1.54 -4.86 10.48
C SER A 215 2.34 -6.16 10.61
N LEU A 216 2.08 -6.95 11.67
CA LEU A 216 2.76 -8.23 11.90
C LEU A 216 2.33 -9.34 10.93
N TYR A 217 1.26 -9.13 10.15
CA TYR A 217 0.83 -10.08 9.11
C TYR A 217 1.62 -9.94 7.81
N ILE A 218 2.30 -8.81 7.57
CA ILE A 218 3.06 -8.58 6.33
C ILE A 218 4.05 -9.71 6.04
N PRO A 219 4.97 -10.09 6.96
CA PRO A 219 5.94 -11.15 6.68
C PRO A 219 5.30 -12.55 6.55
N ILE A 220 4.08 -12.73 7.09
CA ILE A 220 3.36 -14.02 7.02
C ILE A 220 2.69 -14.17 5.66
N LEU A 221 2.17 -13.09 5.09
CA LEU A 221 1.48 -13.09 3.80
C LEU A 221 2.44 -13.07 2.60
N GLY A 222 3.75 -12.93 2.82
CA GLY A 222 4.76 -13.25 1.82
C GLY A 222 5.19 -12.08 0.92
N ILE A 223 5.35 -10.90 1.52
CA ILE A 223 6.03 -9.79 0.81
C ILE A 223 7.40 -9.54 1.41
#